data_e4562aa47766bbaa11e58ff0bc8990ca
#
_entry.id   e4562aa47766bbaa11e58ff0bc8990ca
#
_cell.length_a   1.000
_cell.length_b   1.000
_cell.length_c   1.000
_cell.angle_alpha   90.00
_cell.angle_beta   90.00
_cell.angle_gamma   90.00
#
_symmetry.space_group_name_H-M   'P 1'
#
loop_
_entity.id
_entity.type
_entity.pdbx_description
1 polymer ?
#
loop_
_entity_poly.entity_id
_entity_poly.type
_entity_poly.pdbx_seq_one_letter_code
_entity_poly.pdbx_strand_id
1 'polypeptide(L)'
;MKYLLKFKESFIKEWNESDNFEKIAGMGFALLVISIALFAPDEQRQKYSKYITLMAVLILVTLAERAKKAKKDIVKKNKIIEHQKHLVEEKNREITDSIEYALRIQTAILPPQKIVKQYLENSFILYKPKDIVAGDFYWMETIDDLILFAACDCTGHGVPGAMVSVVCHNALTRAVKEFGFMQPGKILDKTAEIVLESFSKSEEEIHDGMDISICSYNTKTKTLEWAGANNSLILIKNGQLMEIKADKQCIGYNDNVKPFTNHQFNIQPDTSIYLFTDGFADQFGGENKKKLTKNRFKELLLSLQYLPFQEQARELNEFITNYKKDTEQTDDMLVIGVRV
;
A
#
# COMPACT_ATOMS: atom_id res chain seq x y z
N MET A 1 44.52 -26.63 -48.95
CA MET A 1 44.33 -26.76 -47.52
C MET A 1 44.64 -25.47 -46.75
N LYS A 2 45.80 -24.85 -46.92
CA LYS A 2 46.17 -23.57 -46.25
C LYS A 2 45.22 -22.38 -46.52
N TYR A 3 44.71 -22.25 -47.74
CA TYR A 3 43.73 -21.20 -48.09
C TYR A 3 42.34 -21.43 -47.45
N LEU A 4 41.88 -22.66 -47.30
CA LEU A 4 40.64 -23.00 -46.64
C LEU A 4 40.67 -22.74 -45.13
N LEU A 5 41.80 -22.99 -44.49
CA LEU A 5 42.03 -22.67 -43.06
C LEU A 5 42.02 -21.18 -42.80
N LYS A 6 42.70 -20.36 -43.65
CA LYS A 6 42.68 -18.91 -43.54
C LYS A 6 41.29 -18.31 -43.80
N PHE A 7 40.53 -18.86 -44.75
CA PHE A 7 39.14 -18.46 -45.02
C PHE A 7 38.23 -18.81 -43.83
N LYS A 8 38.44 -19.99 -43.24
CA LYS A 8 37.71 -20.43 -42.02
C LYS A 8 37.94 -19.45 -40.87
N GLU A 9 39.17 -19.06 -40.60
CA GLU A 9 39.51 -18.14 -39.49
C GLU A 9 38.96 -16.73 -39.73
N SER A 10 39.08 -16.23 -40.94
CA SER A 10 38.52 -14.92 -41.33
C SER A 10 36.99 -14.91 -41.24
N PHE A 11 36.32 -15.93 -41.81
CA PHE A 11 34.85 -16.06 -41.76
C PHE A 11 34.31 -16.16 -40.36
N ILE A 12 34.96 -16.94 -39.47
CA ILE A 12 34.53 -17.07 -38.07
C ILE A 12 34.68 -15.77 -37.30
N LYS A 13 35.75 -15.00 -37.60
CA LYS A 13 35.99 -13.72 -36.99
C LYS A 13 34.93 -12.69 -37.40
N GLU A 14 34.73 -12.49 -38.71
CA GLU A 14 33.71 -11.58 -39.26
C GLU A 14 32.28 -11.98 -38.84
N TRP A 15 31.96 -13.27 -38.82
CA TRP A 15 30.67 -13.77 -38.36
C TRP A 15 30.41 -13.51 -36.87
N ASN A 16 31.42 -13.49 -36.02
CA ASN A 16 31.27 -13.20 -34.60
C ASN A 16 31.09 -11.71 -34.31
N GLU A 17 31.64 -10.85 -35.16
CA GLU A 17 31.60 -9.39 -35.05
C GLU A 17 30.42 -8.77 -35.83
N SER A 18 29.76 -9.54 -36.70
CA SER A 18 28.73 -9.02 -37.59
C SER A 18 27.33 -8.89 -36.91
N ASP A 19 26.58 -7.91 -37.40
CA ASP A 19 25.19 -7.65 -37.04
C ASP A 19 24.22 -8.76 -37.49
N ASN A 20 22.99 -8.76 -36.97
CA ASN A 20 21.95 -9.71 -37.37
C ASN A 20 21.65 -9.68 -38.87
N PHE A 21 21.80 -8.51 -39.53
CA PHE A 21 21.61 -8.37 -40.97
C PHE A 21 22.69 -9.09 -41.77
N GLU A 22 23.95 -8.98 -41.39
CA GLU A 22 25.07 -9.68 -42.03
C GLU A 22 25.00 -11.20 -41.83
N LYS A 23 24.47 -11.64 -40.69
CA LYS A 23 24.22 -13.07 -40.39
C LYS A 23 23.14 -13.66 -41.32
N ILE A 24 22.06 -12.89 -41.56
CA ILE A 24 20.99 -13.27 -42.48
C ILE A 24 21.53 -13.26 -43.95
N ALA A 25 22.32 -12.28 -44.30
CA ALA A 25 22.94 -12.23 -45.62
C ALA A 25 23.94 -13.37 -45.87
N GLY A 26 24.74 -13.73 -44.85
CA GLY A 26 25.65 -14.87 -44.93
C GLY A 26 24.92 -16.23 -45.06
N MET A 27 23.79 -16.39 -44.34
CA MET A 27 22.90 -17.56 -44.54
C MET A 27 22.25 -17.59 -45.92
N GLY A 28 21.80 -16.42 -46.41
CA GLY A 28 21.26 -16.27 -47.77
C GLY A 28 22.28 -16.63 -48.84
N PHE A 29 23.54 -16.20 -48.71
CA PHE A 29 24.62 -16.55 -49.61
C PHE A 29 24.94 -18.08 -49.54
N ALA A 30 24.99 -18.66 -48.38
CA ALA A 30 25.18 -20.12 -48.23
C ALA A 30 24.03 -20.93 -48.90
N LEU A 31 22.79 -20.49 -48.74
CA LEU A 31 21.62 -21.08 -49.40
C LEU A 31 21.66 -20.93 -50.92
N LEU A 32 22.13 -19.77 -51.40
CA LEU A 32 22.32 -19.52 -52.84
C LEU A 32 23.38 -20.45 -53.43
N VAL A 33 24.52 -20.62 -52.78
CA VAL A 33 25.56 -21.57 -53.18
C VAL A 33 25.04 -23.01 -53.22
N ILE A 34 24.30 -23.43 -52.22
CA ILE A 34 23.65 -24.72 -52.16
C ILE A 34 22.60 -24.89 -53.30
N SER A 35 21.82 -23.85 -53.56
CA SER A 35 20.81 -23.85 -54.64
C SER A 35 21.44 -23.97 -56.01
N ILE A 36 22.49 -23.18 -56.30
CA ILE A 36 23.25 -23.23 -57.57
C ILE A 36 23.82 -24.65 -57.76
N ALA A 37 24.34 -25.23 -56.73
CA ALA A 37 24.89 -26.59 -56.80
C ALA A 37 23.85 -27.70 -56.98
N LEU A 38 22.65 -27.50 -56.53
CA LEU A 38 21.52 -28.42 -56.76
C LEU A 38 20.99 -28.35 -58.19
N PHE A 39 21.07 -27.18 -58.86
CA PHE A 39 20.51 -26.94 -60.20
C PHE A 39 21.59 -26.90 -61.31
N ALA A 40 22.87 -27.10 -61.00
CA ALA A 40 23.92 -27.16 -62.01
C ALA A 40 23.84 -28.46 -62.88
N PRO A 41 24.28 -28.41 -64.16
CA PRO A 41 24.38 -29.61 -65.00
C PRO A 41 25.24 -30.75 -64.38
N ASP A 42 24.91 -32.00 -64.64
CA ASP A 42 25.45 -33.18 -63.97
C ASP A 42 27.01 -33.25 -63.97
N GLU A 43 27.65 -32.83 -65.03
CA GLU A 43 29.12 -32.80 -65.10
C GLU A 43 29.76 -31.81 -64.13
N GLN A 44 29.13 -30.67 -63.92
CA GLN A 44 29.57 -29.68 -62.95
C GLN A 44 29.20 -30.03 -61.51
N ARG A 45 28.05 -30.70 -61.28
CA ARG A 45 27.60 -31.20 -59.98
C ARG A 45 28.66 -32.12 -59.36
N GLN A 46 29.20 -33.05 -60.10
CA GLN A 46 30.20 -34.00 -59.58
C GLN A 46 31.52 -33.29 -59.18
N LYS A 47 31.92 -32.27 -59.90
CA LYS A 47 33.10 -31.47 -59.59
C LYS A 47 32.95 -30.61 -58.32
N TYR A 48 31.76 -30.08 -58.08
CA TYR A 48 31.50 -29.17 -56.91
C TYR A 48 30.87 -29.88 -55.71
N SER A 49 30.36 -31.08 -55.85
CA SER A 49 29.71 -31.86 -54.80
C SER A 49 30.58 -32.02 -53.55
N LYS A 50 31.86 -32.32 -53.71
CA LYS A 50 32.81 -32.47 -52.57
C LYS A 50 33.01 -31.15 -51.81
N TYR A 51 33.01 -30.02 -52.48
CA TYR A 51 33.17 -28.70 -51.83
C TYR A 51 31.89 -28.27 -51.11
N ILE A 52 30.73 -28.58 -51.65
CA ILE A 52 29.44 -28.31 -51.05
C ILE A 52 29.25 -29.13 -49.76
N THR A 53 29.58 -30.43 -49.86
CA THR A 53 29.48 -31.31 -48.68
C THR A 53 30.45 -30.82 -47.57
N LEU A 54 31.66 -30.43 -47.92
CA LEU A 54 32.63 -29.89 -46.97
C LEU A 54 32.16 -28.59 -46.33
N MET A 55 31.58 -27.69 -47.11
CA MET A 55 30.98 -26.41 -46.60
C MET A 55 29.78 -26.68 -45.69
N ALA A 56 28.86 -27.57 -46.08
CA ALA A 56 27.71 -27.94 -45.28
C ALA A 56 28.14 -28.51 -43.89
N VAL A 57 29.12 -29.42 -43.90
CA VAL A 57 29.69 -29.99 -42.66
C VAL A 57 30.32 -28.88 -41.82
N LEU A 58 31.06 -27.93 -42.42
CA LEU A 58 31.68 -26.82 -41.68
C LEU A 58 30.62 -25.92 -41.04
N ILE A 59 29.56 -25.60 -41.75
CA ILE A 59 28.42 -24.83 -41.23
C ILE A 59 27.75 -25.56 -40.08
N LEU A 60 27.47 -26.84 -40.21
CA LEU A 60 26.85 -27.65 -39.16
C LEU A 60 27.70 -27.72 -37.91
N VAL A 61 29.01 -27.90 -38.05
CA VAL A 61 29.96 -27.90 -36.90
C VAL A 61 29.95 -26.56 -36.20
N THR A 62 30.02 -25.42 -36.93
CA THR A 62 30.01 -24.08 -36.32
C THR A 62 28.67 -23.77 -35.64
N LEU A 63 27.55 -24.19 -36.18
CA LEU A 63 26.23 -24.07 -35.57
C LEU A 63 26.12 -24.91 -34.30
N ALA A 64 26.63 -26.15 -34.33
CA ALA A 64 26.65 -27.03 -33.15
C ALA A 64 27.51 -26.47 -32.02
N GLU A 65 28.70 -25.94 -32.32
CA GLU A 65 29.56 -25.28 -31.30
C GLU A 65 28.88 -24.05 -30.69
N ARG A 66 28.18 -23.22 -31.50
CA ARG A 66 27.42 -22.07 -31.04
C ARG A 66 26.26 -22.48 -30.15
N ALA A 67 25.48 -23.47 -30.58
CA ALA A 67 24.38 -24.01 -29.78
C ALA A 67 24.87 -24.55 -28.43
N LYS A 68 26.01 -25.24 -28.42
CA LYS A 68 26.65 -25.71 -27.17
C LYS A 68 27.10 -24.57 -26.28
N LYS A 69 27.70 -23.51 -26.84
CA LYS A 69 28.10 -22.30 -26.08
C LYS A 69 26.89 -21.57 -25.52
N ALA A 70 25.86 -21.32 -26.35
CA ALA A 70 24.60 -20.69 -25.94
C ALA A 70 23.92 -21.47 -24.81
N LYS A 71 23.85 -22.82 -24.95
CA LYS A 71 23.31 -23.68 -23.88
C LYS A 71 24.09 -23.55 -22.57
N LYS A 72 25.42 -23.49 -22.63
CA LYS A 72 26.26 -23.31 -21.44
C LYS A 72 26.05 -21.94 -20.79
N ASP A 73 25.91 -20.90 -21.59
CA ASP A 73 25.64 -19.53 -21.11
C ASP A 73 24.25 -19.42 -20.47
N ILE A 74 23.23 -20.05 -21.08
CA ILE A 74 21.88 -20.13 -20.48
C ILE A 74 21.92 -20.86 -19.13
N VAL A 75 22.57 -22.00 -19.04
CA VAL A 75 22.70 -22.76 -17.78
C VAL A 75 23.41 -21.90 -16.70
N LYS A 76 24.46 -21.16 -17.09
CA LYS A 76 25.19 -20.28 -16.17
C LYS A 76 24.29 -19.12 -15.69
N LYS A 77 23.54 -18.49 -16.61
CA LYS A 77 22.58 -17.41 -16.27
C LYS A 77 21.46 -17.92 -15.36
N ASN A 78 20.90 -19.09 -15.65
CA ASN A 78 19.85 -19.68 -14.81
C ASN A 78 20.33 -19.94 -13.37
N LYS A 79 21.57 -20.45 -13.18
CA LYS A 79 22.14 -20.62 -11.83
C LYS A 79 22.29 -19.30 -11.07
N ILE A 80 22.69 -18.22 -11.78
CA ILE A 80 22.79 -16.88 -11.17
C ILE A 80 21.41 -16.38 -10.77
N ILE A 81 20.42 -16.52 -11.65
CA ILE A 81 19.03 -16.11 -11.39
C ILE A 81 18.45 -16.88 -10.18
N GLU A 82 18.64 -18.19 -10.11
CA GLU A 82 18.22 -19.00 -8.97
C GLU A 82 18.86 -18.54 -7.65
N HIS A 83 20.16 -18.29 -7.67
CA HIS A 83 20.86 -17.78 -6.49
C HIS A 83 20.35 -16.40 -6.06
N GLN A 84 20.16 -15.47 -7.02
CA GLN A 84 19.59 -14.14 -6.75
C GLN A 84 18.16 -14.24 -6.21
N LYS A 85 17.33 -15.11 -6.79
CA LYS A 85 15.97 -15.35 -6.34
C LYS A 85 15.94 -15.80 -4.88
N HIS A 86 16.77 -16.80 -4.53
CA HIS A 86 16.87 -17.29 -3.15
C HIS A 86 17.30 -16.19 -2.18
N LEU A 87 18.30 -15.38 -2.56
CA LEU A 87 18.76 -14.25 -1.73
C LEU A 87 17.66 -13.21 -1.52
N VAL A 88 16.90 -12.87 -2.58
CA VAL A 88 15.77 -11.94 -2.49
C VAL A 88 14.67 -12.51 -1.60
N GLU A 89 14.33 -13.79 -1.72
CA GLU A 89 13.34 -14.46 -0.86
C GLU A 89 13.77 -14.45 0.61
N GLU A 90 15.04 -14.71 0.90
CA GLU A 90 15.60 -14.65 2.25
C GLU A 90 15.52 -13.24 2.83
N LYS A 91 15.94 -12.21 2.06
CA LYS A 91 15.87 -10.82 2.50
C LYS A 91 14.43 -10.31 2.68
N ASN A 92 13.52 -10.71 1.80
CA ASN A 92 12.10 -10.38 1.96
C ASN A 92 11.52 -10.99 3.24
N ARG A 93 11.92 -12.22 3.58
CA ARG A 93 11.50 -12.86 4.83
C ARG A 93 12.00 -12.10 6.05
N GLU A 94 13.30 -11.76 6.10
CA GLU A 94 13.88 -10.96 7.21
C GLU A 94 13.16 -9.62 7.40
N ILE A 95 12.86 -8.92 6.29
CA ILE A 95 12.13 -7.65 6.32
C ILE A 95 10.70 -7.87 6.84
N THR A 96 9.99 -8.88 6.33
CA THR A 96 8.62 -9.19 6.76
C THR A 96 8.57 -9.52 8.24
N ASP A 97 9.48 -10.37 8.74
CA ASP A 97 9.58 -10.73 10.16
C ASP A 97 9.80 -9.49 11.04
N SER A 98 10.60 -8.53 10.58
CA SER A 98 10.85 -7.26 11.27
C SER A 98 9.59 -6.37 11.31
N ILE A 99 8.83 -6.31 10.21
CA ILE A 99 7.58 -5.55 10.15
C ILE A 99 6.48 -6.21 10.99
N GLU A 100 6.42 -7.54 11.03
CA GLU A 100 5.50 -8.27 11.92
C GLU A 100 5.82 -8.02 13.40
N TYR A 101 7.10 -7.86 13.75
CA TYR A 101 7.46 -7.43 15.09
C TYR A 101 6.97 -6.00 15.39
N ALA A 102 7.12 -5.05 14.44
CA ALA A 102 6.59 -3.70 14.56
C ALA A 102 5.05 -3.70 14.72
N LEU A 103 4.33 -4.59 14.01
CA LEU A 103 2.89 -4.78 14.16
C LEU A 103 2.50 -5.16 15.59
N ARG A 104 3.28 -6.03 16.25
CA ARG A 104 3.01 -6.41 17.65
C ARG A 104 3.12 -5.21 18.59
N ILE A 105 4.10 -4.33 18.37
CA ILE A 105 4.26 -3.09 19.15
C ILE A 105 3.08 -2.16 18.88
N GLN A 106 2.73 -1.93 17.60
CA GLN A 106 1.59 -1.08 17.24
C GLN A 106 0.27 -1.62 17.79
N THR A 107 0.04 -2.92 17.71
CA THR A 107 -1.17 -3.54 18.27
C THR A 107 -1.25 -3.40 19.80
N ALA A 108 -0.10 -3.41 20.48
CA ALA A 108 -0.05 -3.29 21.94
C ALA A 108 -0.46 -1.90 22.47
N ILE A 109 -0.39 -0.85 21.63
CA ILE A 109 -0.84 0.50 22.01
C ILE A 109 -2.33 0.72 21.72
N LEU A 110 -2.95 -0.10 20.85
CA LEU A 110 -4.37 0.02 20.54
C LEU A 110 -5.24 -0.52 21.69
N PRO A 111 -6.37 0.13 22.01
CA PRO A 111 -7.28 -0.37 23.02
C PRO A 111 -7.88 -1.73 22.59
N PRO A 112 -7.78 -2.78 23.45
CA PRO A 112 -8.36 -4.07 23.14
C PRO A 112 -9.87 -3.97 22.92
N GLN A 113 -10.39 -4.64 21.89
CA GLN A 113 -11.84 -4.62 21.57
C GLN A 113 -12.73 -4.98 22.77
N LYS A 114 -12.26 -5.88 23.65
CA LYS A 114 -12.96 -6.22 24.88
C LYS A 114 -13.17 -5.00 25.79
N ILE A 115 -12.14 -4.14 25.92
CA ILE A 115 -12.22 -2.92 26.71
C ILE A 115 -13.14 -1.89 26.02
N VAL A 116 -13.04 -1.73 24.71
CA VAL A 116 -13.95 -0.86 23.96
C VAL A 116 -15.40 -1.28 24.19
N LYS A 117 -15.72 -2.56 24.07
CA LYS A 117 -17.07 -3.10 24.28
C LYS A 117 -17.57 -2.99 25.71
N GLN A 118 -16.69 -2.99 26.69
CA GLN A 118 -17.06 -2.82 28.11
C GLN A 118 -17.64 -1.42 28.37
N TYR A 119 -17.12 -0.39 27.71
CA TYR A 119 -17.52 1.02 27.91
C TYR A 119 -18.48 1.53 26.82
N LEU A 120 -18.32 1.03 25.60
CA LEU A 120 -19.12 1.35 24.42
C LEU A 120 -19.75 0.04 23.87
N GLU A 121 -20.75 -0.48 24.59
CA GLU A 121 -21.36 -1.78 24.30
C GLU A 121 -21.89 -1.85 22.86
N ASN A 122 -22.65 -0.82 22.45
CA ASN A 122 -23.21 -0.69 21.10
C ASN A 122 -22.23 0.08 20.22
N SER A 123 -21.11 -0.54 19.86
CA SER A 123 -20.10 0.06 19.00
C SER A 123 -19.54 -0.94 18.01
N PHE A 124 -18.82 -0.47 17.03
CA PHE A 124 -17.91 -1.26 16.20
C PHE A 124 -16.67 -0.45 15.83
N ILE A 125 -15.61 -1.17 15.52
CA ILE A 125 -14.39 -0.62 14.88
C ILE A 125 -14.12 -1.48 13.65
N LEU A 126 -14.24 -0.88 12.48
CA LEU A 126 -13.77 -1.42 11.21
C LEU A 126 -12.38 -0.84 10.97
N TYR A 127 -11.36 -1.68 11.13
CA TYR A 127 -9.96 -1.31 10.98
C TYR A 127 -9.28 -2.21 9.96
N LYS A 128 -8.86 -1.65 8.85
CA LYS A 128 -8.24 -2.36 7.72
C LYS A 128 -6.98 -1.64 7.29
N PRO A 129 -5.83 -2.01 7.82
CA PRO A 129 -4.55 -1.53 7.31
C PRO A 129 -4.36 -1.85 5.83
N LYS A 130 -3.72 -0.94 5.10
CA LYS A 130 -3.29 -1.15 3.71
C LYS A 130 -2.10 -2.11 3.64
N ASP A 131 -1.15 -1.92 4.52
CA ASP A 131 0.07 -2.71 4.65
C ASP A 131 0.02 -3.58 5.92
N ILE A 132 1.13 -4.20 6.31
CA ILE A 132 1.21 -5.01 7.54
C ILE A 132 1.00 -4.12 8.78
N VAL A 133 1.56 -2.91 8.78
CA VAL A 133 1.37 -1.87 9.80
C VAL A 133 0.70 -0.64 9.19
N ALA A 134 0.04 0.17 9.98
CA ALA A 134 -0.82 1.26 9.53
C ALA A 134 -0.36 2.64 10.03
N GLY A 135 -0.66 3.69 9.25
CA GLY A 135 -0.68 5.07 9.72
C GLY A 135 -1.89 5.37 10.60
N ASP A 136 -3.04 4.81 10.24
CA ASP A 136 -4.27 4.94 11.01
C ASP A 136 -4.21 4.24 12.34
N PHE A 137 -4.86 4.80 13.35
CA PHE A 137 -5.11 4.13 14.62
C PHE A 137 -6.38 4.63 15.29
N TYR A 138 -6.99 3.77 16.10
CA TYR A 138 -8.07 4.18 17.00
C TYR A 138 -7.53 4.29 18.42
N TRP A 139 -8.09 5.24 19.17
CA TRP A 139 -7.67 5.54 20.52
C TRP A 139 -8.86 5.66 21.44
N MET A 140 -8.72 5.24 22.70
CA MET A 140 -9.75 5.36 23.73
C MET A 140 -9.11 5.46 25.10
N GLU A 141 -9.65 6.37 25.94
CA GLU A 141 -9.36 6.47 27.35
C GLU A 141 -10.65 6.66 28.15
N THR A 142 -10.64 6.19 29.36
CA THR A 142 -11.77 6.35 30.28
C THR A 142 -11.30 6.98 31.57
N ILE A 143 -11.97 8.07 31.98
CA ILE A 143 -11.64 8.82 33.18
C ILE A 143 -12.96 9.16 33.87
N ASP A 144 -13.20 8.57 35.05
CA ASP A 144 -14.46 8.67 35.79
C ASP A 144 -15.67 8.32 34.89
N ASP A 145 -16.54 9.30 34.63
CA ASP A 145 -17.75 9.13 33.82
C ASP A 145 -17.54 9.54 32.35
N LEU A 146 -16.30 9.91 31.98
CA LEU A 146 -15.95 10.31 30.61
C LEU A 146 -15.37 9.13 29.85
N ILE A 147 -15.85 8.94 28.63
CA ILE A 147 -15.29 8.05 27.63
C ILE A 147 -14.76 8.92 26.49
N LEU A 148 -13.45 8.92 26.34
CA LEU A 148 -12.75 9.61 25.26
C LEU A 148 -12.44 8.59 24.17
N PHE A 149 -12.76 8.86 22.90
CA PHE A 149 -12.46 7.97 21.79
C PHE A 149 -12.19 8.76 20.51
N ALA A 150 -11.29 8.25 19.67
CA ALA A 150 -10.84 8.95 18.47
C ALA A 150 -10.53 7.99 17.33
N ALA A 151 -10.71 8.50 16.11
CA ALA A 151 -10.16 7.96 14.87
C ALA A 151 -9.07 8.91 14.36
N CYS A 152 -7.88 8.37 14.17
CA CYS A 152 -6.66 9.09 13.84
C CYS A 152 -6.09 8.55 12.52
N ASP A 153 -5.66 9.47 11.67
CA ASP A 153 -5.13 9.26 10.33
C ASP A 153 -3.77 9.95 10.24
N CYS A 154 -2.69 9.22 10.30
CA CYS A 154 -1.35 9.78 10.29
C CYS A 154 -0.80 9.92 8.88
N THR A 155 0.11 10.88 8.70
CA THR A 155 0.82 11.07 7.44
C THR A 155 1.54 9.79 7.00
N GLY A 156 1.17 9.28 5.82
CA GLY A 156 1.78 8.11 5.20
C GLY A 156 1.22 6.78 5.72
N HIS A 157 1.54 5.70 5.04
CA HIS A 157 1.10 4.34 5.35
C HIS A 157 2.30 3.41 5.53
N GLY A 158 2.07 2.16 5.93
CA GLY A 158 3.13 1.19 6.19
C GLY A 158 4.07 1.62 7.32
N VAL A 159 5.35 1.29 7.23
CA VAL A 159 6.32 1.52 8.32
C VAL A 159 6.48 3.00 8.70
N PRO A 160 6.63 3.95 7.75
CA PRO A 160 6.71 5.37 8.11
C PRO A 160 5.46 5.85 8.85
N GLY A 161 4.25 5.59 8.33
CA GLY A 161 2.99 5.94 8.97
C GLY A 161 2.85 5.33 10.36
N ALA A 162 3.25 4.07 10.54
CA ALA A 162 3.24 3.40 11.84
C ALA A 162 4.14 4.08 12.88
N MET A 163 5.30 4.59 12.48
CA MET A 163 6.17 5.35 13.39
C MET A 163 5.54 6.68 13.81
N VAL A 164 4.91 7.40 12.88
CA VAL A 164 4.16 8.64 13.18
C VAL A 164 2.99 8.32 14.11
N SER A 165 2.25 7.22 13.86
CA SER A 165 1.11 6.82 14.70
C SER A 165 1.52 6.58 16.17
N VAL A 166 2.68 5.99 16.43
CA VAL A 166 3.20 5.78 17.79
C VAL A 166 3.49 7.13 18.49
N VAL A 167 4.09 8.09 17.78
CA VAL A 167 4.36 9.43 18.31
C VAL A 167 3.05 10.17 18.62
N CYS A 168 2.10 10.17 17.68
CA CYS A 168 0.80 10.83 17.84
C CYS A 168 -0.05 10.18 18.95
N HIS A 169 -0.09 8.85 19.02
CA HIS A 169 -0.76 8.11 20.09
C HIS A 169 -0.20 8.49 21.48
N ASN A 170 1.13 8.53 21.60
CA ASN A 170 1.78 8.93 22.85
C ASN A 170 1.44 10.38 23.22
N ALA A 171 1.50 11.33 22.27
CA ALA A 171 1.16 12.72 22.47
C ALA A 171 -0.29 12.90 22.95
N LEU A 172 -1.23 12.20 22.33
CA LEU A 172 -2.65 12.20 22.68
C LEU A 172 -2.89 11.65 24.09
N THR A 173 -2.26 10.53 24.42
CA THR A 173 -2.33 9.93 25.76
C THR A 173 -1.74 10.85 26.83
N ARG A 174 -0.63 11.52 26.56
CA ARG A 174 0.00 12.48 27.48
C ARG A 174 -0.87 13.71 27.69
N ALA A 175 -1.49 14.26 26.64
CA ALA A 175 -2.41 15.39 26.73
C ALA A 175 -3.53 15.12 27.75
N VAL A 176 -4.04 13.89 27.79
CA VAL A 176 -5.09 13.48 28.73
C VAL A 176 -4.53 13.06 30.11
N LYS A 177 -3.57 12.14 30.16
CA LYS A 177 -3.12 11.54 31.43
C LYS A 177 -2.14 12.40 32.20
N GLU A 178 -1.24 13.13 31.54
CA GLU A 178 -0.24 13.95 32.23
C GLU A 178 -0.72 15.39 32.40
N PHE A 179 -1.38 15.96 31.38
CA PHE A 179 -1.83 17.36 31.44
C PHE A 179 -3.28 17.53 31.89
N GLY A 180 -4.04 16.44 31.99
CA GLY A 180 -5.39 16.44 32.56
C GLY A 180 -6.46 17.09 31.68
N PHE A 181 -6.22 17.29 30.38
CA PHE A 181 -7.22 17.84 29.48
C PHE A 181 -8.32 16.81 29.17
N MET A 182 -9.59 17.23 29.30
CA MET A 182 -10.77 16.37 29.04
C MET A 182 -11.62 16.90 27.89
N GLN A 183 -11.49 18.17 27.56
CA GLN A 183 -12.22 18.83 26.49
C GLN A 183 -11.52 18.58 25.14
N PRO A 184 -12.21 17.98 24.14
CA PRO A 184 -11.60 17.59 22.85
C PRO A 184 -10.75 18.67 22.20
N GLY A 185 -11.25 19.91 22.08
CA GLY A 185 -10.47 21.00 21.49
C GLY A 185 -9.15 21.25 22.23
N LYS A 186 -9.17 21.22 23.57
CA LYS A 186 -7.97 21.40 24.41
C LYS A 186 -7.02 20.21 24.33
N ILE A 187 -7.57 19.01 24.18
CA ILE A 187 -6.76 17.81 23.95
C ILE A 187 -6.00 17.96 22.62
N LEU A 188 -6.68 18.38 21.53
CA LEU A 188 -6.05 18.59 20.23
C LEU A 188 -4.99 19.71 20.28
N ASP A 189 -5.28 20.85 20.92
CA ASP A 189 -4.31 21.95 21.10
C ASP A 189 -3.02 21.43 21.75
N LYS A 190 -3.15 20.68 22.86
CA LYS A 190 -1.98 20.15 23.57
C LYS A 190 -1.27 19.02 22.84
N THR A 191 -2.02 18.18 22.13
CA THR A 191 -1.45 17.12 21.30
C THR A 191 -0.60 17.71 20.18
N ALA A 192 -1.08 18.77 19.51
CA ALA A 192 -0.32 19.46 18.46
C ALA A 192 1.00 20.03 19.00
N GLU A 193 0.96 20.66 20.17
CA GLU A 193 2.17 21.19 20.84
C GLU A 193 3.20 20.07 21.11
N ILE A 194 2.76 18.93 21.66
CA ILE A 194 3.64 17.79 21.98
C ILE A 194 4.23 17.15 20.72
N VAL A 195 3.43 16.99 19.66
CA VAL A 195 3.88 16.43 18.38
C VAL A 195 4.92 17.35 17.75
N LEU A 196 4.66 18.66 17.69
CA LEU A 196 5.61 19.64 17.17
C LEU A 196 6.93 19.65 17.98
N GLU A 197 6.85 19.61 19.31
CA GLU A 197 8.04 19.50 20.17
C GLU A 197 8.83 18.21 19.89
N SER A 198 8.14 17.10 19.65
CA SER A 198 8.79 15.81 19.37
C SER A 198 9.57 15.83 18.07
N PHE A 199 9.06 16.48 17.03
CA PHE A 199 9.71 16.55 15.71
C PHE A 199 10.70 17.73 15.59
N SER A 200 10.56 18.80 16.39
CA SER A 200 11.46 19.96 16.34
C SER A 200 12.91 19.68 16.75
N LYS A 201 13.19 18.51 17.34
CA LYS A 201 14.53 18.08 17.74
C LYS A 201 15.34 17.47 16.58
N SER A 202 14.72 17.25 15.41
CA SER A 202 15.40 16.77 14.21
C SER A 202 16.14 17.92 13.53
N GLU A 203 17.31 17.63 12.93
CA GLU A 203 18.00 18.57 12.03
C GLU A 203 17.27 18.75 10.71
N GLU A 204 16.45 17.76 10.33
CA GLU A 204 15.57 17.82 9.16
C GLU A 204 14.18 18.30 9.59
N GLU A 205 13.57 19.18 8.80
CA GLU A 205 12.19 19.61 9.02
C GLU A 205 11.22 18.47 8.72
N ILE A 206 10.64 17.89 9.77
CA ILE A 206 9.61 16.85 9.68
C ILE A 206 8.25 17.53 9.70
N HIS A 207 7.51 17.39 8.58
CA HIS A 207 6.16 17.95 8.42
C HIS A 207 5.07 16.90 8.67
N ASP A 208 5.41 15.80 9.33
CA ASP A 208 4.48 14.73 9.64
C ASP A 208 3.55 15.08 10.81
N GLY A 209 2.39 14.40 10.83
CA GLY A 209 1.39 14.61 11.84
C GLY A 209 0.19 13.71 11.66
N MET A 210 -0.99 14.16 12.11
CA MET A 210 -2.22 13.40 11.93
C MET A 210 -3.43 14.30 11.71
N ASP A 211 -4.41 13.76 11.00
CA ASP A 211 -5.79 14.20 11.00
C ASP A 211 -6.56 13.37 12.04
N ILE A 212 -7.46 13.98 12.79
CA ILE A 212 -8.13 13.30 13.90
C ILE A 212 -9.57 13.79 14.06
N SER A 213 -10.43 12.86 14.45
CA SER A 213 -11.78 13.14 14.96
C SER A 213 -11.87 12.54 16.37
N ILE A 214 -12.10 13.38 17.40
CA ILE A 214 -12.12 12.94 18.79
C ILE A 214 -13.41 13.36 19.49
N CYS A 215 -13.98 12.42 20.25
CA CYS A 215 -15.13 12.60 21.12
C CYS A 215 -14.78 12.45 22.60
N SER A 216 -15.48 13.21 23.46
CA SER A 216 -15.58 13.01 24.90
C SER A 216 -17.05 12.83 25.25
N TYR A 217 -17.45 11.65 25.66
CA TYR A 217 -18.83 11.31 26.02
C TYR A 217 -18.96 11.14 27.52
N ASN A 218 -19.84 11.95 28.13
CA ASN A 218 -20.17 11.83 29.55
C ASN A 218 -21.37 10.89 29.73
N THR A 219 -21.15 9.76 30.36
CA THR A 219 -22.17 8.73 30.56
C THR A 219 -23.30 9.12 31.51
N LYS A 220 -23.07 10.05 32.45
CA LYS A 220 -24.07 10.57 33.40
C LYS A 220 -24.92 11.66 32.80
N THR A 221 -24.28 12.69 32.23
CA THR A 221 -24.99 13.88 31.68
C THR A 221 -25.51 13.65 30.27
N LYS A 222 -25.09 12.56 29.59
CA LYS A 222 -25.40 12.27 28.18
C LYS A 222 -24.95 13.37 27.23
N THR A 223 -23.87 14.06 27.59
CA THR A 223 -23.28 15.13 26.79
C THR A 223 -22.11 14.55 25.98
N LEU A 224 -22.12 14.85 24.70
CA LEU A 224 -21.00 14.57 23.77
C LEU A 224 -20.28 15.88 23.48
N GLU A 225 -18.99 15.95 23.72
CA GLU A 225 -18.14 16.98 23.17
C GLU A 225 -17.30 16.40 22.03
N TRP A 226 -16.99 17.22 21.06
CA TRP A 226 -16.21 16.82 19.91
C TRP A 226 -15.33 17.94 19.39
N ALA A 227 -14.17 17.57 18.86
CA ALA A 227 -13.30 18.40 18.03
C ALA A 227 -12.70 17.56 16.90
N GLY A 228 -12.33 18.21 15.81
CA GLY A 228 -11.71 17.53 14.66
C GLY A 228 -10.61 18.37 14.00
N ALA A 229 -9.57 17.71 13.61
CA ALA A 229 -8.52 18.19 12.71
C ALA A 229 -8.75 17.49 11.35
N ASN A 230 -9.18 18.20 10.34
CA ASN A 230 -9.56 17.76 8.98
C ASN A 230 -10.63 16.64 8.90
N ASN A 231 -10.72 15.73 9.88
CA ASN A 231 -11.66 14.62 9.92
C ASN A 231 -12.96 14.99 10.65
N SER A 232 -14.08 14.94 9.89
CA SER A 232 -15.42 15.34 10.34
C SER A 232 -16.07 14.30 11.25
N LEU A 233 -17.06 14.73 12.04
CA LEU A 233 -17.99 13.88 12.77
C LEU A 233 -19.28 13.68 11.97
N ILE A 234 -19.82 12.47 11.96
CA ILE A 234 -21.18 12.20 11.47
C ILE A 234 -22.05 11.74 12.64
N LEU A 235 -23.18 12.43 12.82
CA LEU A 235 -24.25 12.02 13.73
C LEU A 235 -25.47 11.61 12.89
N ILE A 236 -26.07 10.47 13.23
CA ILE A 236 -27.32 10.03 12.59
C ILE A 236 -28.37 9.75 13.66
N LYS A 237 -29.53 10.37 13.49
CA LYS A 237 -30.68 10.18 14.35
C LYS A 237 -31.98 10.26 13.55
N ASN A 238 -32.92 9.36 13.83
CA ASN A 238 -34.24 9.32 13.17
C ASN A 238 -34.14 9.41 11.62
N GLY A 239 -33.15 8.74 11.04
CA GLY A 239 -32.90 8.76 9.60
C GLY A 239 -32.34 10.08 9.05
N GLN A 240 -31.98 11.02 9.91
CA GLN A 240 -31.34 12.29 9.50
C GLN A 240 -29.85 12.25 9.82
N LEU A 241 -29.03 12.54 8.81
CA LEU A 241 -27.60 12.64 8.93
C LEU A 241 -27.18 14.10 9.09
N MET A 242 -26.38 14.36 10.12
CA MET A 242 -25.72 15.63 10.37
C MET A 242 -24.22 15.44 10.34
N GLU A 243 -23.54 16.17 9.47
CA GLU A 243 -22.08 16.23 9.43
C GLU A 243 -21.60 17.50 10.13
N ILE A 244 -20.71 17.34 11.10
CA ILE A 244 -20.00 18.45 11.74
C ILE A 244 -18.61 18.51 11.14
N LYS A 245 -18.28 19.63 10.48
CA LYS A 245 -17.00 19.82 9.81
C LYS A 245 -15.91 20.15 10.81
N ALA A 246 -14.75 19.51 10.61
CA ALA A 246 -13.54 19.77 11.38
C ALA A 246 -12.89 21.11 11.01
N ASP A 247 -12.03 21.58 11.90
CA ASP A 247 -11.10 22.65 11.60
C ASP A 247 -10.13 22.18 10.49
N LYS A 248 -9.82 23.08 9.55
CA LYS A 248 -8.92 22.81 8.43
C LYS A 248 -7.46 23.04 8.84
N GLN A 249 -7.01 22.25 9.76
CA GLN A 249 -5.64 22.17 10.21
C GLN A 249 -5.37 20.76 10.74
N CYS A 250 -4.17 20.25 10.56
CA CYS A 250 -3.73 18.96 11.09
C CYS A 250 -3.12 19.11 12.50
N ILE A 251 -2.93 17.99 13.18
CA ILE A 251 -2.04 17.89 14.35
C ILE A 251 -0.62 17.68 13.82
N GLY A 252 0.23 18.71 13.91
CA GLY A 252 1.58 18.70 13.35
C GLY A 252 1.96 20.07 12.85
N TYR A 253 2.89 20.12 11.89
CA TYR A 253 3.33 21.39 11.31
C TYR A 253 2.20 22.13 10.62
N ASN A 254 2.03 23.41 10.96
CA ASN A 254 1.04 24.29 10.38
C ASN A 254 1.52 25.74 10.40
N ASP A 255 1.47 26.45 9.28
CA ASP A 255 1.91 27.84 9.17
C ASP A 255 1.06 28.82 9.99
N ASN A 256 -0.19 28.45 10.31
CA ASN A 256 -1.15 29.33 10.97
C ASN A 256 -1.99 28.56 12.00
N VAL A 257 -1.36 28.22 13.11
CA VAL A 257 -1.98 27.46 14.22
C VAL A 257 -3.08 28.29 14.85
N LYS A 258 -4.29 27.72 14.94
CA LYS A 258 -5.43 28.26 15.67
C LYS A 258 -5.90 27.25 16.72
N PRO A 259 -6.48 27.70 17.84
CA PRO A 259 -7.12 26.79 18.77
C PRO A 259 -8.21 25.96 18.07
N PHE A 260 -8.26 24.66 18.39
CA PHE A 260 -9.30 23.79 17.86
C PHE A 260 -10.67 24.11 18.43
N THR A 261 -11.68 24.12 17.57
CA THR A 261 -13.07 24.39 17.93
C THR A 261 -13.66 23.22 18.69
N ASN A 262 -14.16 23.45 19.89
CA ASN A 262 -14.90 22.45 20.67
C ASN A 262 -16.39 22.58 20.44
N HIS A 263 -17.03 21.50 20.01
CA HIS A 263 -18.48 21.40 19.82
C HIS A 263 -19.10 20.59 20.95
N GLN A 264 -20.29 20.95 21.39
CA GLN A 264 -21.02 20.24 22.45
C GLN A 264 -22.44 19.90 21.99
N PHE A 265 -22.88 18.68 22.27
CA PHE A 265 -24.18 18.15 21.91
C PHE A 265 -24.82 17.43 23.09
N ASN A 266 -26.10 17.69 23.33
CA ASN A 266 -26.90 16.84 24.20
C ASN A 266 -27.39 15.65 23.38
N ILE A 267 -26.79 14.51 23.59
CA ILE A 267 -27.08 13.29 22.82
C ILE A 267 -28.32 12.61 23.40
N GLN A 268 -29.28 12.35 22.51
CA GLN A 268 -30.47 11.59 22.85
C GLN A 268 -30.25 10.11 22.58
N PRO A 269 -31.00 9.21 23.25
CA PRO A 269 -30.94 7.77 22.99
C PRO A 269 -31.09 7.44 21.49
N ASP A 270 -30.44 6.36 21.06
CA ASP A 270 -30.41 5.87 19.67
C ASP A 270 -29.70 6.80 18.65
N THR A 271 -28.94 7.78 19.13
CA THR A 271 -28.06 8.54 18.25
C THR A 271 -26.83 7.72 17.87
N SER A 272 -26.59 7.55 16.59
CA SER A 272 -25.39 6.91 16.05
C SER A 272 -24.31 7.97 15.75
N ILE A 273 -23.11 7.72 16.24
CA ILE A 273 -21.93 8.58 16.15
C ILE A 273 -20.92 7.82 15.28
N TYR A 274 -20.38 8.48 14.24
CA TYR A 274 -19.34 7.88 13.37
C TYR A 274 -18.13 8.80 13.29
N LEU A 275 -16.97 8.21 13.64
CA LEU A 275 -15.64 8.76 13.38
C LEU A 275 -14.97 7.91 12.32
N PHE A 276 -14.21 8.51 11.41
CA PHE A 276 -13.62 7.78 10.30
C PHE A 276 -12.41 8.53 9.74
N THR A 277 -11.51 7.77 9.10
CA THR A 277 -10.42 8.28 8.26
C THR A 277 -10.86 8.31 6.80
N ASP A 278 -10.10 8.93 5.94
CA ASP A 278 -10.52 9.16 4.56
C ASP A 278 -10.42 7.91 3.66
N GLY A 279 -9.60 6.91 4.02
CA GLY A 279 -9.30 5.77 3.16
C GLY A 279 -10.51 4.95 2.71
N PHE A 280 -11.59 4.87 3.53
CA PHE A 280 -12.82 4.21 3.09
C PHE A 280 -13.50 4.95 1.94
N ALA A 281 -13.61 6.29 2.05
CA ALA A 281 -14.23 7.13 1.04
C ALA A 281 -13.35 7.33 -0.21
N ASP A 282 -12.04 7.19 -0.01
CA ASP A 282 -11.01 7.42 -1.03
C ASP A 282 -10.67 6.17 -1.83
N GLN A 283 -11.22 5.01 -1.44
CA GLN A 283 -11.01 3.76 -2.16
C GLN A 283 -11.52 3.82 -3.60
N PHE A 284 -10.68 3.38 -4.52
CA PHE A 284 -11.05 3.20 -5.92
C PHE A 284 -11.68 1.83 -6.16
N GLY A 285 -12.73 1.80 -7.00
CA GLY A 285 -13.43 0.54 -7.32
C GLY A 285 -14.64 0.73 -8.22
N GLY A 286 -15.54 -0.26 -8.18
CA GLY A 286 -16.70 -0.32 -9.05
C GLY A 286 -16.32 -0.62 -10.51
N GLU A 287 -17.29 -0.60 -11.40
CA GLU A 287 -17.11 -0.90 -12.82
C GLU A 287 -16.16 0.06 -13.54
N ASN A 288 -16.18 1.34 -13.12
CA ASN A 288 -15.42 2.42 -13.75
C ASN A 288 -14.13 2.77 -12.99
N LYS A 289 -13.73 1.98 -11.98
CA LYS A 289 -12.58 2.25 -11.12
C LYS A 289 -12.53 3.68 -10.60
N LYS A 290 -13.66 4.19 -10.11
CA LYS A 290 -13.78 5.55 -9.55
C LYS A 290 -13.61 5.52 -8.04
N LYS A 291 -13.25 6.67 -7.48
CA LYS A 291 -13.23 6.90 -6.03
C LYS A 291 -14.65 6.76 -5.47
N LEU A 292 -14.82 6.12 -4.31
CA LEU A 292 -16.13 5.92 -3.68
C LEU A 292 -16.79 7.26 -3.34
N THR A 293 -16.08 8.19 -2.80
CA THR A 293 -16.46 9.53 -2.35
C THR A 293 -17.14 9.58 -0.97
N LYS A 294 -16.91 10.69 -0.24
CA LYS A 294 -17.53 10.93 1.09
C LYS A 294 -19.07 10.94 1.03
N ASN A 295 -19.67 11.41 -0.05
CA ASN A 295 -21.14 11.45 -0.18
C ASN A 295 -21.73 10.04 -0.24
N ARG A 296 -21.16 9.16 -1.06
CA ARG A 296 -21.62 7.78 -1.17
C ARG A 296 -21.38 6.98 0.12
N PHE A 297 -20.30 7.26 0.83
CA PHE A 297 -20.05 6.69 2.15
C PHE A 297 -21.12 7.12 3.17
N LYS A 298 -21.52 8.40 3.19
CA LYS A 298 -22.61 8.90 4.03
C LYS A 298 -23.95 8.24 3.72
N GLU A 299 -24.29 8.09 2.44
CA GLU A 299 -25.50 7.39 1.99
C GLU A 299 -25.48 5.93 2.46
N LEU A 300 -24.33 5.27 2.38
CA LEU A 300 -24.15 3.91 2.88
C LEU A 300 -24.39 3.84 4.41
N LEU A 301 -23.75 4.72 5.20
CA LEU A 301 -23.95 4.76 6.65
C LEU A 301 -25.43 4.98 6.99
N LEU A 302 -26.12 5.84 6.27
CA LEU A 302 -27.53 6.14 6.48
C LEU A 302 -28.41 4.91 6.16
N SER A 303 -28.09 4.18 5.09
CA SER A 303 -28.83 2.99 4.68
C SER A 303 -28.72 1.82 5.67
N LEU A 304 -27.63 1.77 6.46
CA LEU A 304 -27.38 0.70 7.42
C LEU A 304 -27.97 0.96 8.82
N GLN A 305 -28.65 2.09 9.06
CA GLN A 305 -29.11 2.49 10.41
C GLN A 305 -30.11 1.51 11.06
N TYR A 306 -30.82 0.73 10.27
CA TYR A 306 -31.78 -0.27 10.77
C TYR A 306 -31.10 -1.54 11.30
N LEU A 307 -29.80 -1.72 11.03
CA LEU A 307 -29.03 -2.89 11.47
C LEU A 307 -28.39 -2.66 12.84
N PRO A 308 -28.21 -3.74 13.64
CA PRO A 308 -27.32 -3.73 14.81
C PRO A 308 -25.89 -3.34 14.38
N PHE A 309 -25.14 -2.67 15.26
CA PHE A 309 -23.79 -2.18 14.89
C PHE A 309 -22.80 -3.27 14.48
N GLN A 310 -22.90 -4.46 15.03
CA GLN A 310 -22.06 -5.59 14.61
C GLN A 310 -22.33 -5.99 13.16
N GLU A 311 -23.60 -5.94 12.74
CA GLU A 311 -23.99 -6.18 11.35
C GLU A 311 -23.57 -5.03 10.44
N GLN A 312 -23.67 -3.78 10.90
CA GLN A 312 -23.17 -2.62 10.12
C GLN A 312 -21.68 -2.76 9.80
N ALA A 313 -20.85 -3.18 10.75
CA ALA A 313 -19.43 -3.43 10.52
C ALA A 313 -19.18 -4.48 9.42
N ARG A 314 -19.96 -5.56 9.44
CA ARG A 314 -19.90 -6.63 8.44
C ARG A 314 -20.29 -6.10 7.06
N GLU A 315 -21.43 -5.43 6.96
CA GLU A 315 -21.93 -4.87 5.71
C GLU A 315 -20.97 -3.83 5.11
N LEU A 316 -20.39 -2.94 5.94
CA LEU A 316 -19.35 -2.00 5.49
C LEU A 316 -18.13 -2.74 4.95
N ASN A 317 -17.68 -3.80 5.65
CA ASN A 317 -16.54 -4.60 5.20
C ASN A 317 -16.83 -5.36 3.90
N GLU A 318 -18.02 -5.95 3.76
CA GLU A 318 -18.43 -6.63 2.53
C GLU A 318 -18.61 -5.65 1.38
N PHE A 319 -19.23 -4.51 1.64
CA PHE A 319 -19.39 -3.45 0.64
C PHE A 319 -18.05 -2.99 0.08
N ILE A 320 -17.09 -2.62 0.94
CA ILE A 320 -15.80 -2.09 0.48
C ILE A 320 -14.98 -3.17 -0.24
N THR A 321 -15.08 -4.43 0.21
CA THR A 321 -14.41 -5.56 -0.44
C THR A 321 -14.96 -5.79 -1.85
N ASN A 322 -16.29 -5.77 -2.00
CA ASN A 322 -16.96 -5.91 -3.28
C ASN A 322 -16.76 -4.69 -4.18
N TYR A 323 -16.69 -3.48 -3.61
CA TYR A 323 -16.43 -2.26 -4.36
C TYR A 323 -15.02 -2.23 -4.92
N LYS A 324 -14.03 -2.57 -4.08
CA LYS A 324 -12.61 -2.60 -4.45
C LYS A 324 -12.32 -3.64 -5.54
N LYS A 325 -12.94 -4.83 -5.48
CA LYS A 325 -12.64 -5.97 -6.37
C LYS A 325 -11.14 -6.24 -6.44
N ASP A 326 -10.58 -6.20 -7.67
CA ASP A 326 -9.16 -6.45 -7.96
C ASP A 326 -8.28 -5.20 -7.84
N THR A 327 -8.84 -4.03 -7.45
CA THR A 327 -8.03 -2.84 -7.20
C THR A 327 -7.31 -2.95 -5.86
N GLU A 328 -6.08 -2.45 -5.79
CA GLU A 328 -5.36 -2.37 -4.51
C GLU A 328 -6.07 -1.43 -3.53
N GLN A 329 -5.88 -1.67 -2.25
CA GLN A 329 -6.35 -0.76 -1.23
C GLN A 329 -5.56 0.55 -1.33
N THR A 330 -6.27 1.68 -1.38
CA THR A 330 -5.65 2.99 -1.62
C THR A 330 -4.93 3.50 -0.38
N ASP A 331 -5.55 3.35 0.79
CA ASP A 331 -5.05 3.81 2.07
C ASP A 331 -5.55 2.93 3.23
N ASP A 332 -5.07 3.16 4.44
CA ASP A 332 -5.62 2.57 5.65
C ASP A 332 -7.09 2.97 5.80
N MET A 333 -7.93 2.10 6.35
CA MET A 333 -9.35 2.37 6.55
C MET A 333 -9.72 2.18 8.00
N LEU A 334 -10.24 3.23 8.62
CA LEU A 334 -10.76 3.19 9.96
C LEU A 334 -12.16 3.81 10.00
N VAL A 335 -13.13 3.06 10.54
CA VAL A 335 -14.48 3.55 10.83
C VAL A 335 -14.88 3.06 12.21
N ILE A 336 -15.21 4.00 13.08
CA ILE A 336 -15.74 3.74 14.42
C ILE A 336 -17.21 4.14 14.43
N GLY A 337 -18.09 3.22 14.79
CA GLY A 337 -19.48 3.50 15.03
C GLY A 337 -19.84 3.28 16.50
N VAL A 338 -20.56 4.24 17.11
CA VAL A 338 -21.02 4.18 18.50
C VAL A 338 -22.49 4.61 18.56
N ARG A 339 -23.36 3.83 19.23
CA ARG A 339 -24.74 4.20 19.54
C ARG A 339 -24.90 4.36 21.04
N VAL A 340 -25.40 5.51 21.44
CA VAL A 340 -25.60 5.91 22.83
C VAL A 340 -27.07 6.10 23.16
#